data_fcb896c1585feaf1e74745b44d83c59c
#
_entry.id   fcb896c1585feaf1e74745b44d83c59c
#
_cell.length_a   1.000
_cell.length_b   1.000
_cell.length_c   1.000
_cell.angle_alpha   90.00
_cell.angle_beta   90.00
_cell.angle_gamma   90.00
#
_symmetry.space_group_name_H-M   'P 1'
#
loop_
_entity.id
_entity.type
_entity.pdbx_description
1 polymer ?
#
loop_
_entity_poly.entity_id
_entity_poly.type
_entity_poly.pdbx_seq_one_letter_code
_entity_poly.pdbx_strand_id
1 'polypeptide(L)'
;TITGNLDKAGGVMFPMPAAGNQTTRGESGTGKGFRIGHGYSRVRKSPEAIGEYPVSVMAEEMLTPGEGQIRAMVTVAGNPLLSTPNGEQLEKAFESLEFMVSVDIYLNETTRHADVILPPPSHLERSHYDMVFTAFSIRNVANFSEAVFEREADQPDEWQILAKLAGIAQGAGADVDTAVIDDYVFGSLLSNLLKDKSSPIHGRSEEEIREIVDATKLSGPERILDTLLRTGPY
;
A
#
# COMPACT_ATOMS: atom_id res chain seq x y z
N THR A 1 -15.81 -22.95 1.52
CA THR A 1 -17.23 -22.63 1.82
C THR A 1 -18.15 -23.74 1.31
N ILE A 2 -18.19 -24.02 0.00
CA ILE A 2 -19.11 -25.01 -0.62
C ILE A 2 -18.91 -26.41 -0.02
N THR A 3 -17.69 -26.81 0.29
CA THR A 3 -17.35 -28.10 0.90
C THR A 3 -17.54 -28.13 2.42
N GLY A 4 -17.91 -27.02 3.04
CA GLY A 4 -18.07 -26.90 4.49
C GLY A 4 -16.77 -26.97 5.30
N ASN A 5 -15.62 -26.75 4.68
CA ASN A 5 -14.29 -26.84 5.31
C ASN A 5 -13.69 -25.48 5.69
N LEU A 6 -14.50 -24.40 5.64
CA LEU A 6 -14.05 -23.07 6.04
C LEU A 6 -14.01 -22.98 7.58
N ASP A 7 -12.88 -22.51 8.10
CA ASP A 7 -12.62 -22.27 9.53
C ASP A 7 -12.92 -23.51 10.43
N LYS A 8 -12.45 -24.65 9.98
CA LYS A 8 -12.52 -25.92 10.72
C LYS A 8 -11.15 -26.57 10.82
N ALA A 9 -10.89 -27.29 11.90
CA ALA A 9 -9.68 -28.08 12.05
C ALA A 9 -9.53 -29.07 10.88
N GLY A 10 -8.36 -29.03 10.21
CA GLY A 10 -8.08 -29.79 8.99
C GLY A 10 -8.63 -29.19 7.70
N GLY A 11 -9.32 -28.07 7.77
CA GLY A 11 -9.80 -27.31 6.63
C GLY A 11 -8.99 -26.02 6.38
N VAL A 12 -9.61 -25.05 5.69
CA VAL A 12 -9.04 -23.71 5.48
C VAL A 12 -9.24 -22.88 6.74
N MET A 13 -8.17 -22.38 7.32
CA MET A 13 -8.16 -21.53 8.51
C MET A 13 -7.68 -20.12 8.15
N PHE A 14 -8.12 -19.15 8.94
CA PHE A 14 -7.64 -17.77 8.84
C PHE A 14 -6.60 -17.52 9.93
N PRO A 15 -5.34 -17.26 9.60
CA PRO A 15 -4.33 -16.90 10.59
C PRO A 15 -4.61 -15.51 11.16
N MET A 16 -4.09 -15.23 12.34
CA MET A 16 -4.08 -13.91 12.97
C MET A 16 -2.67 -13.33 12.87
N PRO A 17 -2.42 -12.37 11.96
CA PRO A 17 -1.12 -11.74 11.83
C PRO A 17 -0.76 -10.95 13.09
N ALA A 18 0.50 -11.03 13.53
CA ALA A 18 0.97 -10.35 14.73
C ALA A 18 0.83 -8.82 14.67
N ALA A 19 1.02 -8.23 13.50
CA ALA A 19 0.85 -6.78 13.28
C ALA A 19 -0.61 -6.33 13.16
N GLY A 20 -1.56 -7.14 13.53
CA GLY A 20 -2.97 -6.80 13.60
C GLY A 20 -3.63 -6.50 12.26
N ASN A 21 -4.50 -7.37 11.82
CA ASN A 21 -5.43 -7.05 10.75
C ASN A 21 -6.79 -6.73 11.38
N GLN A 22 -7.23 -5.49 11.28
CA GLN A 22 -8.54 -5.05 11.80
C GLN A 22 -9.71 -5.87 11.23
N THR A 23 -9.52 -6.51 10.06
CA THR A 23 -10.53 -7.38 9.47
C THR A 23 -10.67 -8.72 10.19
N THR A 24 -9.67 -9.14 10.97
CA THR A 24 -9.71 -10.36 11.78
C THR A 24 -10.15 -10.13 13.21
N ARG A 25 -10.21 -8.87 13.64
CA ARG A 25 -10.79 -8.46 14.92
C ARG A 25 -12.24 -8.13 14.70
N GLY A 26 -13.09 -8.87 15.25
CA GLY A 26 -14.49 -8.56 15.20
C GLY A 26 -15.32 -9.69 15.77
N GLU A 27 -16.44 -9.33 16.35
CA GLU A 27 -17.50 -10.28 16.61
C GLU A 27 -17.94 -10.90 15.28
N SER A 28 -18.26 -12.18 15.30
CA SER A 28 -18.74 -12.89 14.13
C SER A 28 -19.88 -12.11 13.45
N GLY A 29 -19.72 -11.83 12.17
CA GLY A 29 -20.71 -11.10 11.39
C GLY A 29 -20.56 -9.57 11.37
N THR A 30 -19.57 -8.99 12.05
CA THR A 30 -19.34 -7.53 12.06
C THR A 30 -18.36 -7.07 10.97
N GLY A 31 -17.78 -7.98 10.22
CA GLY A 31 -16.95 -7.62 9.07
C GLY A 31 -17.72 -6.73 8.10
N LYS A 32 -17.10 -5.61 7.70
CA LYS A 32 -17.72 -4.65 6.75
C LYS A 32 -17.92 -5.27 5.36
N GLY A 33 -17.38 -6.48 5.12
CA GLY A 33 -17.38 -7.14 3.83
C GLY A 33 -16.62 -6.35 2.76
N PHE A 34 -16.47 -6.94 1.60
CA PHE A 34 -15.96 -6.24 0.44
C PHE A 34 -17.12 -5.49 -0.22
N ARG A 35 -16.96 -4.19 -0.39
CA ARG A 35 -17.88 -3.40 -1.20
C ARG A 35 -17.31 -3.27 -2.60
N ILE A 36 -18.18 -3.43 -3.59
CA ILE A 36 -17.87 -3.33 -5.01
C ILE A 36 -18.77 -2.23 -5.59
N GLY A 37 -18.22 -1.42 -6.50
CA GLY A 37 -18.99 -0.43 -7.23
C GLY A 37 -19.25 0.88 -6.48
N HIS A 38 -18.32 1.31 -5.63
CA HIS A 38 -18.31 2.69 -5.12
C HIS A 38 -18.06 3.70 -6.24
N GLY A 39 -17.29 3.29 -7.27
CA GLY A 39 -17.02 4.03 -8.46
C GLY A 39 -17.06 3.12 -9.69
N TYR A 40 -17.10 3.73 -10.85
CA TYR A 40 -17.11 3.04 -12.14
C TYR A 40 -16.06 3.66 -13.05
N SER A 41 -15.35 2.84 -13.82
CA SER A 41 -14.46 3.33 -14.86
C SER A 41 -15.21 4.25 -15.83
N ARG A 42 -14.51 5.24 -16.37
CA ARG A 42 -15.12 6.31 -17.16
C ARG A 42 -15.74 5.79 -18.47
N VAL A 43 -15.01 4.92 -19.18
CA VAL A 43 -15.39 4.46 -20.53
C VAL A 43 -16.38 3.28 -20.45
N ARG A 44 -15.92 2.15 -19.92
CA ARG A 44 -16.67 0.89 -19.92
C ARG A 44 -17.67 0.76 -18.78
N LYS A 45 -17.59 1.66 -17.77
CA LYS A 45 -18.40 1.58 -16.55
C LYS A 45 -18.16 0.28 -15.76
N SER A 46 -16.93 -0.22 -15.79
CA SER A 46 -16.54 -1.35 -14.95
C SER A 46 -16.50 -0.93 -13.48
N PRO A 47 -17.11 -1.72 -12.59
CA PRO A 47 -17.14 -1.38 -11.17
C PRO A 47 -15.74 -1.45 -10.55
N GLU A 48 -15.51 -0.54 -9.63
CA GLU A 48 -14.40 -0.63 -8.67
C GLU A 48 -14.60 -1.84 -7.75
N ALA A 49 -13.51 -2.48 -7.35
CA ALA A 49 -13.49 -3.56 -6.37
C ALA A 49 -12.41 -3.28 -5.32
N ILE A 50 -12.81 -3.06 -4.08
CA ILE A 50 -11.92 -2.84 -2.92
C ILE A 50 -10.99 -1.61 -3.10
N GLY A 51 -11.49 -0.55 -3.74
CA GLY A 51 -10.72 0.66 -4.03
C GLY A 51 -9.94 0.63 -5.33
N GLU A 52 -9.99 -0.47 -6.10
CA GLU A 52 -9.21 -0.64 -7.31
C GLU A 52 -10.11 -0.79 -8.53
N TYR A 53 -9.71 -0.19 -9.65
CA TYR A 53 -10.34 -0.45 -10.94
C TYR A 53 -9.70 -1.65 -11.64
N PRO A 54 -10.48 -2.45 -12.37
CA PRO A 54 -9.92 -3.57 -13.13
C PRO A 54 -8.84 -3.09 -14.10
N VAL A 55 -7.67 -3.71 -14.07
CA VAL A 55 -6.56 -3.35 -14.96
C VAL A 55 -6.91 -3.49 -16.43
N SER A 56 -7.89 -4.32 -16.78
CA SER A 56 -8.39 -4.51 -18.16
C SER A 56 -9.03 -3.27 -18.77
N VAL A 57 -9.38 -2.25 -17.98
CA VAL A 57 -9.90 -0.97 -18.51
C VAL A 57 -8.82 0.11 -18.64
N MET A 58 -7.62 -0.13 -18.14
CA MET A 58 -6.56 0.88 -18.05
C MET A 58 -6.21 1.50 -19.42
N ALA A 59 -6.00 0.67 -20.43
CA ALA A 59 -5.64 1.17 -21.76
C ALA A 59 -6.75 2.04 -22.39
N GLU A 60 -8.02 1.65 -22.23
CA GLU A 60 -9.12 2.44 -22.80
C GLU A 60 -9.33 3.77 -22.05
N GLU A 61 -9.05 3.83 -20.75
CA GLU A 61 -9.13 5.07 -19.98
C GLU A 61 -8.06 6.08 -20.39
N MET A 62 -6.90 5.62 -20.87
CA MET A 62 -5.85 6.45 -21.45
C MET A 62 -6.15 6.86 -22.89
N LEU A 63 -6.60 5.92 -23.73
CA LEU A 63 -6.74 6.12 -25.19
C LEU A 63 -8.02 6.84 -25.57
N THR A 64 -9.07 6.80 -24.74
CA THR A 64 -10.35 7.40 -25.08
C THR A 64 -10.40 8.87 -24.67
N PRO A 65 -10.44 9.83 -25.61
CA PRO A 65 -10.51 11.25 -25.27
C PRO A 65 -11.76 11.63 -24.47
N GLY A 66 -11.67 12.69 -23.70
CA GLY A 66 -12.79 13.28 -22.99
C GLY A 66 -12.46 13.68 -21.56
N GLU A 67 -13.44 14.25 -20.87
CA GLU A 67 -13.29 14.66 -19.48
C GLU A 67 -12.92 13.45 -18.59
N GLY A 68 -11.92 13.62 -17.72
CA GLY A 68 -11.41 12.55 -16.85
C GLY A 68 -10.53 11.52 -17.54
N GLN A 69 -10.07 11.76 -18.77
CA GLN A 69 -9.08 10.92 -19.43
C GLN A 69 -7.81 10.83 -18.61
N ILE A 70 -7.25 9.63 -18.46
CA ILE A 70 -5.95 9.44 -17.82
C ILE A 70 -4.85 9.95 -18.77
N ARG A 71 -4.11 10.97 -18.35
CA ARG A 71 -3.03 11.60 -19.13
C ARG A 71 -1.67 11.49 -18.46
N ALA A 72 -1.65 11.14 -17.17
CA ALA A 72 -0.42 10.90 -16.44
C ALA A 72 -0.54 9.63 -15.59
N MET A 73 0.61 8.99 -15.32
CA MET A 73 0.66 7.74 -14.57
C MET A 73 1.87 7.69 -13.65
N VAL A 74 1.67 7.08 -12.48
CA VAL A 74 2.76 6.62 -11.62
C VAL A 74 2.67 5.10 -11.52
N THR A 75 3.76 4.40 -11.85
CA THR A 75 3.89 2.96 -11.61
C THR A 75 4.83 2.71 -10.43
N VAL A 76 4.53 1.70 -9.62
CA VAL A 76 5.34 1.31 -8.47
C VAL A 76 5.63 -0.18 -8.54
N ALA A 77 6.89 -0.53 -8.73
CA ALA A 77 7.42 -1.89 -8.72
C ALA A 77 6.64 -2.90 -9.59
N GLY A 78 6.08 -2.45 -10.71
CA GLY A 78 5.24 -3.28 -11.56
C GLY A 78 5.63 -3.21 -13.03
N ASN A 79 5.39 -4.29 -13.76
CA ASN A 79 5.58 -4.34 -15.21
C ASN A 79 4.25 -4.69 -15.91
N PRO A 80 3.26 -3.76 -15.92
CA PRO A 80 1.95 -4.02 -16.49
C PRO A 80 1.97 -4.37 -17.98
N LEU A 81 2.93 -3.92 -18.75
CA LEU A 81 3.04 -4.33 -20.16
C LEU A 81 3.25 -5.84 -20.33
N LEU A 82 3.90 -6.50 -19.38
CA LEU A 82 4.04 -7.96 -19.37
C LEU A 82 2.96 -8.69 -18.58
N SER A 83 2.51 -8.10 -17.48
CA SER A 83 1.67 -8.81 -16.51
C SER A 83 0.17 -8.60 -16.71
N THR A 84 -0.24 -7.71 -17.61
CA THR A 84 -1.67 -7.42 -17.82
C THR A 84 -2.16 -7.81 -19.23
N PRO A 85 -3.47 -8.01 -19.40
CA PRO A 85 -4.03 -8.38 -20.71
C PRO A 85 -3.83 -7.28 -21.76
N ASN A 86 -3.66 -7.69 -23.02
CA ASN A 86 -3.63 -6.83 -24.19
C ASN A 86 -2.45 -5.81 -24.15
N GLY A 87 -1.23 -6.33 -24.01
CA GLY A 87 -0.01 -5.53 -23.95
C GLY A 87 0.17 -4.58 -25.14
N GLU A 88 -0.20 -4.98 -26.37
CA GLU A 88 -0.08 -4.12 -27.56
C GLU A 88 -0.95 -2.85 -27.46
N GLN A 89 -2.16 -2.97 -26.93
CA GLN A 89 -3.02 -1.81 -26.71
C GLN A 89 -2.51 -0.96 -25.55
N LEU A 90 -2.00 -1.61 -24.50
CA LEU A 90 -1.47 -0.92 -23.35
C LEU A 90 -0.17 -0.18 -23.70
N GLU A 91 0.68 -0.73 -24.57
CA GLU A 91 1.87 -0.03 -25.06
C GLU A 91 1.51 1.27 -25.77
N LYS A 92 0.53 1.25 -26.69
CA LYS A 92 0.01 2.46 -27.34
C LYS A 92 -0.59 3.44 -26.33
N ALA A 93 -1.20 2.94 -25.26
CA ALA A 93 -1.75 3.76 -24.21
C ALA A 93 -0.65 4.47 -23.42
N PHE A 94 0.44 3.80 -23.08
CA PHE A 94 1.58 4.43 -22.43
C PHE A 94 2.28 5.47 -23.32
N GLU A 95 2.41 5.20 -24.61
CA GLU A 95 2.93 6.19 -25.57
C GLU A 95 2.06 7.45 -25.69
N SER A 96 0.78 7.36 -25.32
CA SER A 96 -0.16 8.49 -25.35
C SER A 96 -0.18 9.34 -24.08
N LEU A 97 0.51 8.91 -23.02
CA LEU A 97 0.59 9.68 -21.78
C LEU A 97 1.36 10.99 -21.97
N GLU A 98 0.92 12.02 -21.29
CA GLU A 98 1.62 13.31 -21.25
C GLU A 98 2.79 13.30 -20.27
N PHE A 99 2.71 12.47 -19.23
CA PHE A 99 3.77 12.32 -18.23
C PHE A 99 3.66 10.99 -17.49
N MET A 100 4.80 10.33 -17.29
CA MET A 100 4.87 9.07 -16.56
C MET A 100 6.06 9.03 -15.61
N VAL A 101 5.81 8.62 -14.37
CA VAL A 101 6.83 8.35 -13.36
C VAL A 101 6.80 6.86 -13.01
N SER A 102 7.97 6.24 -12.95
CA SER A 102 8.12 4.86 -12.48
C SER A 102 9.01 4.80 -11.25
N VAL A 103 8.49 4.26 -10.16
CA VAL A 103 9.29 3.90 -8.99
C VAL A 103 9.71 2.44 -9.17
N ASP A 104 10.91 2.23 -9.69
CA ASP A 104 11.40 0.89 -10.06
C ASP A 104 12.92 0.90 -10.11
N ILE A 105 13.55 -0.24 -9.84
CA ILE A 105 15.00 -0.45 -9.93
C ILE A 105 15.44 -0.97 -11.31
N TYR A 106 14.50 -1.32 -12.19
CA TYR A 106 14.80 -1.87 -13.51
C TYR A 106 14.31 -0.98 -14.64
N LEU A 107 15.08 -0.93 -15.71
CA LEU A 107 14.62 -0.48 -17.02
C LEU A 107 13.99 -1.68 -17.74
N ASN A 108 12.68 -1.74 -17.78
CA ASN A 108 11.89 -2.83 -18.33
C ASN A 108 10.89 -2.34 -19.40
N GLU A 109 10.02 -3.20 -19.90
CA GLU A 109 9.05 -2.89 -20.94
C GLU A 109 8.11 -1.74 -20.55
N THR A 110 7.77 -1.61 -19.27
CA THR A 110 6.91 -0.53 -18.75
C THR A 110 7.71 0.73 -18.49
N THR A 111 8.80 0.63 -17.74
CA THR A 111 9.56 1.80 -17.27
C THR A 111 10.27 2.54 -18.39
N ARG A 112 10.51 1.90 -19.54
CA ARG A 112 11.06 2.58 -20.75
C ARG A 112 10.14 3.69 -21.28
N HIS A 113 8.85 3.69 -20.93
CA HIS A 113 7.89 4.74 -21.31
C HIS A 113 7.86 5.89 -20.30
N ALA A 114 8.51 5.75 -19.14
CA ALA A 114 8.52 6.77 -18.12
C ALA A 114 9.44 7.95 -18.49
N ASP A 115 8.97 9.16 -18.24
CA ASP A 115 9.77 10.39 -18.32
C ASP A 115 10.78 10.45 -17.18
N VAL A 116 10.42 9.88 -16.02
CA VAL A 116 11.27 9.83 -14.82
C VAL A 116 11.20 8.44 -14.19
N ILE A 117 12.36 7.86 -13.91
CA ILE A 117 12.48 6.64 -13.11
C ILE A 117 13.15 7.02 -11.79
N LEU A 118 12.50 6.63 -10.69
CA LEU A 118 12.95 6.88 -9.31
C LEU A 118 13.32 5.53 -8.69
N PRO A 119 14.60 5.14 -8.67
CA PRO A 119 15.01 3.87 -8.12
C PRO A 119 14.96 3.90 -6.58
N PRO A 120 14.13 3.06 -5.94
CA PRO A 120 14.18 2.87 -4.51
C PRO A 120 15.41 2.03 -4.12
N PRO A 121 15.76 1.96 -2.81
CA PRO A 121 16.79 1.07 -2.31
C PRO A 121 16.53 -0.40 -2.69
N SER A 122 17.60 -1.15 -2.86
CA SER A 122 17.53 -2.59 -3.05
C SER A 122 16.80 -3.29 -1.90
N HIS A 123 16.18 -4.42 -2.16
CA HIS A 123 15.57 -5.26 -1.12
C HIS A 123 16.56 -5.68 -0.02
N LEU A 124 17.85 -5.70 -0.31
CA LEU A 124 18.91 -6.03 0.66
C LEU A 124 19.38 -4.82 1.47
N GLU A 125 18.99 -3.61 1.10
CA GLU A 125 19.35 -2.34 1.74
C GLU A 125 18.24 -1.77 2.62
N ARG A 126 17.15 -2.51 2.79
CA ARG A 126 16.00 -2.12 3.64
C ARG A 126 15.51 -3.28 4.48
N SER A 127 14.88 -2.96 5.60
CA SER A 127 14.14 -3.93 6.39
C SER A 127 12.86 -4.36 5.68
N HIS A 128 12.35 -5.53 6.00
CA HIS A 128 11.08 -6.02 5.46
C HIS A 128 10.27 -6.77 6.50
N TYR A 129 8.98 -6.48 6.55
CA TYR A 129 7.97 -7.25 7.23
C TYR A 129 6.75 -7.41 6.33
N ASP A 130 6.37 -8.65 6.06
CA ASP A 130 5.22 -8.91 5.21
C ASP A 130 3.91 -8.77 6.01
N MET A 131 3.25 -7.65 5.86
CA MET A 131 1.95 -7.40 6.51
C MET A 131 0.78 -8.03 5.77
N VAL A 132 0.89 -8.22 4.45
CA VAL A 132 -0.25 -8.60 3.60
C VAL A 132 -0.37 -10.11 3.48
N PHE A 133 0.72 -10.77 3.10
CA PHE A 133 0.71 -12.20 2.78
C PHE A 133 0.74 -13.11 4.01
N THR A 134 1.10 -12.60 5.18
CA THR A 134 0.96 -13.35 6.43
C THR A 134 -0.47 -13.78 6.71
N ALA A 135 -1.47 -13.04 6.20
CA ALA A 135 -2.88 -13.41 6.28
C ALA A 135 -3.23 -14.69 5.48
N PHE A 136 -2.37 -15.11 4.54
CA PHE A 136 -2.53 -16.34 3.75
C PHE A 136 -1.63 -17.49 4.21
N SER A 137 -0.91 -17.30 5.31
CA SER A 137 -0.03 -18.34 5.87
C SER A 137 -0.84 -19.49 6.45
N ILE A 138 -0.24 -20.69 6.48
CA ILE A 138 -0.86 -21.91 7.06
C ILE A 138 -0.87 -21.89 8.60
N ARG A 139 -0.24 -20.92 9.22
CA ARG A 139 -0.17 -20.70 10.66
C ARG A 139 0.16 -19.24 10.96
N ASN A 140 -0.04 -18.82 12.20
CA ASN A 140 0.36 -17.49 12.63
C ASN A 140 1.88 -17.34 12.55
N VAL A 141 2.33 -16.38 11.78
CA VAL A 141 3.76 -16.07 11.60
C VAL A 141 3.97 -14.57 11.75
N ALA A 142 5.14 -14.22 12.26
CA ALA A 142 5.68 -12.87 12.25
C ALA A 142 7.16 -13.00 11.87
N ASN A 143 7.54 -12.43 10.74
CA ASN A 143 8.90 -12.53 10.24
C ASN A 143 9.39 -11.15 9.83
N PHE A 144 10.39 -10.66 10.55
CA PHE A 144 11.08 -9.41 10.24
C PHE A 144 12.47 -9.73 9.70
N SER A 145 12.82 -9.13 8.60
CA SER A 145 14.15 -9.23 8.00
C SER A 145 14.83 -7.87 8.11
N GLU A 146 16.00 -7.84 8.72
CA GLU A 146 16.85 -6.65 8.76
C GLU A 146 17.51 -6.41 7.39
N ALA A 147 17.92 -5.17 7.13
CA ALA A 147 18.75 -4.85 5.98
C ALA A 147 20.09 -5.62 6.07
N VAL A 148 20.54 -6.17 4.95
CA VAL A 148 21.81 -6.90 4.84
C VAL A 148 22.95 -5.94 4.53
N PHE A 149 22.70 -4.93 3.71
CA PHE A 149 23.68 -3.93 3.30
C PHE A 149 23.25 -2.55 3.82
N GLU A 150 24.24 -1.74 4.11
CA GLU A 150 24.04 -0.32 4.40
C GLU A 150 23.65 0.41 3.11
N ARG A 151 22.67 1.28 3.21
CA ARG A 151 22.23 2.16 2.14
C ARG A 151 23.14 3.39 2.04
N GLU A 152 23.26 3.96 0.85
CA GLU A 152 23.92 5.25 0.65
C GLU A 152 23.21 6.35 1.44
N ALA A 153 23.95 7.25 2.07
CA ALA A 153 23.44 8.20 3.05
C ALA A 153 22.42 9.21 2.46
N ASP A 154 22.52 9.50 1.18
CA ASP A 154 21.64 10.43 0.45
C ASP A 154 20.52 9.75 -0.34
N GLN A 155 20.48 8.41 -0.36
CA GLN A 155 19.43 7.67 -1.04
C GLN A 155 18.15 7.65 -0.18
N PRO A 156 17.02 8.19 -0.69
CA PRO A 156 15.76 8.17 0.03
C PRO A 156 15.19 6.76 0.15
N ASP A 157 14.49 6.48 1.21
CA ASP A 157 13.66 5.28 1.32
C ASP A 157 12.50 5.30 0.30
N GLU A 158 12.03 4.11 -0.07
CA GLU A 158 10.87 3.97 -0.95
C GLU A 158 9.64 4.73 -0.42
N TRP A 159 9.36 4.66 0.87
CA TRP A 159 8.25 5.38 1.46
C TRP A 159 8.41 6.91 1.38
N GLN A 160 9.65 7.42 1.44
CA GLN A 160 9.93 8.85 1.28
C GLN A 160 9.70 9.28 -0.17
N ILE A 161 10.09 8.47 -1.15
CA ILE A 161 9.79 8.71 -2.56
C ILE A 161 8.27 8.79 -2.76
N LEU A 162 7.52 7.82 -2.26
CA LEU A 162 6.07 7.75 -2.40
C LEU A 162 5.36 8.89 -1.66
N ALA A 163 5.80 9.22 -0.44
CA ALA A 163 5.27 10.34 0.33
C ALA A 163 5.50 11.68 -0.40
N LYS A 164 6.69 11.87 -0.97
CA LYS A 164 7.02 13.08 -1.74
C LYS A 164 6.17 13.19 -2.99
N LEU A 165 6.01 12.11 -3.75
CA LEU A 165 5.12 12.07 -4.92
C LEU A 165 3.68 12.37 -4.55
N ALA A 166 3.18 11.81 -3.45
CA ALA A 166 1.83 12.09 -2.95
C ALA A 166 1.67 13.57 -2.56
N GLY A 167 2.64 14.15 -1.89
CA GLY A 167 2.64 15.57 -1.54
C GLY A 167 2.64 16.49 -2.78
N ILE A 168 3.48 16.17 -3.77
CA ILE A 168 3.53 16.90 -5.05
C ILE A 168 2.17 16.82 -5.76
N ALA A 169 1.58 15.65 -5.84
CA ALA A 169 0.27 15.44 -6.48
C ALA A 169 -0.86 16.22 -5.78
N GLN A 170 -0.72 16.52 -4.49
CA GLN A 170 -1.65 17.32 -3.72
C GLN A 170 -1.32 18.82 -3.75
N GLY A 171 -0.30 19.25 -4.51
CA GLY A 171 0.07 20.66 -4.68
C GLY A 171 1.03 21.20 -3.61
N ALA A 172 1.62 20.37 -2.77
CA ALA A 172 2.59 20.81 -1.76
C ALA A 172 3.96 21.22 -2.34
N GLY A 173 4.20 20.97 -3.65
CA GLY A 173 5.45 21.32 -4.30
C GLY A 173 6.58 20.31 -4.08
N ALA A 174 7.72 20.56 -4.73
CA ALA A 174 8.86 19.65 -4.74
C ALA A 174 9.63 19.63 -3.41
N ASP A 175 9.52 20.66 -2.60
CA ASP A 175 10.23 20.81 -1.33
C ASP A 175 9.44 20.27 -0.12
N VAL A 176 8.38 19.52 -0.38
CA VAL A 176 7.56 18.90 0.68
C VAL A 176 8.42 18.05 1.61
N ASP A 177 8.28 18.32 2.90
CA ASP A 177 8.95 17.55 3.96
C ASP A 177 8.20 16.23 4.20
N THR A 178 8.87 15.13 3.91
CA THR A 178 8.31 13.78 4.11
C THR A 178 8.08 13.44 5.57
N ALA A 179 8.80 14.07 6.51
CA ALA A 179 8.57 13.87 7.94
C ALA A 179 7.21 14.41 8.39
N VAL A 180 6.74 15.51 7.79
CA VAL A 180 5.39 16.05 8.05
C VAL A 180 4.31 15.08 7.56
N ILE A 181 4.53 14.47 6.39
CA ILE A 181 3.60 13.48 5.84
C ILE A 181 3.59 12.22 6.71
N ASP A 182 4.76 11.74 7.11
CA ASP A 182 4.89 10.59 8.01
C ASP A 182 4.16 10.83 9.34
N ASP A 183 4.33 12.00 9.95
CA ASP A 183 3.64 12.32 11.22
C ASP A 183 2.11 12.42 11.03
N TYR A 184 1.65 12.95 9.91
CA TYR A 184 0.22 12.98 9.58
C TYR A 184 -0.36 11.56 9.42
N VAL A 185 0.34 10.67 8.70
CA VAL A 185 -0.10 9.28 8.50
C VAL A 185 -0.12 8.52 9.84
N PHE A 186 0.94 8.68 10.63
CA PHE A 186 1.02 8.09 11.97
C PHE A 186 -0.08 8.61 12.90
N GLY A 187 -0.32 9.92 12.96
CA GLY A 187 -1.38 10.52 13.75
C GLY A 187 -2.78 10.02 13.34
N SER A 188 -3.01 9.82 12.04
CA SER A 188 -4.25 9.25 11.53
C SER A 188 -4.45 7.79 11.99
N LEU A 189 -3.40 6.96 11.90
CA LEU A 189 -3.42 5.59 12.41
C LEU A 189 -3.72 5.57 13.91
N LEU A 190 -2.99 6.36 14.68
CA LEU A 190 -3.13 6.44 16.13
C LEU A 190 -4.53 6.88 16.54
N SER A 191 -5.07 7.93 15.90
CA SER A 191 -6.44 8.38 16.12
C SER A 191 -7.49 7.27 15.88
N ASN A 192 -7.28 6.43 14.86
CA ASN A 192 -8.17 5.31 14.59
C ASN A 192 -8.06 4.23 15.67
N LEU A 193 -6.84 3.87 16.10
CA LEU A 193 -6.63 2.89 17.15
C LEU A 193 -7.18 3.34 18.50
N LEU A 194 -7.05 4.63 18.83
CA LEU A 194 -7.60 5.19 20.08
C LEU A 194 -9.13 5.19 20.11
N LYS A 195 -9.79 5.30 18.97
CA LYS A 195 -11.25 5.26 18.84
C LYS A 195 -11.82 3.86 18.74
N ASP A 196 -11.04 2.90 18.26
CA ASP A 196 -11.48 1.52 18.11
C ASP A 196 -11.62 0.84 19.46
N LYS A 197 -12.84 0.45 19.81
CA LYS A 197 -13.15 -0.23 21.10
C LYS A 197 -12.44 -1.58 21.24
N SER A 198 -12.05 -2.20 20.16
CA SER A 198 -11.31 -3.47 20.17
C SER A 198 -9.80 -3.28 20.32
N SER A 199 -9.32 -2.05 20.21
CA SER A 199 -7.89 -1.74 20.33
C SER A 199 -7.43 -1.78 21.80
N PRO A 200 -6.26 -2.37 22.11
CA PRO A 200 -5.70 -2.36 23.48
C PRO A 200 -5.39 -0.96 24.02
N ILE A 201 -5.29 0.04 23.13
CA ILE A 201 -5.03 1.42 23.51
C ILE A 201 -6.28 2.30 23.44
N HIS A 202 -7.48 1.69 23.29
CA HIS A 202 -8.73 2.43 23.28
C HIS A 202 -8.90 3.34 24.50
N GLY A 203 -9.18 4.61 24.25
CA GLY A 203 -9.41 5.60 25.30
C GLY A 203 -8.18 6.07 26.07
N ARG A 204 -6.97 5.65 25.68
CA ARG A 204 -5.73 6.20 26.25
C ARG A 204 -5.43 7.59 25.67
N SER A 205 -4.52 8.32 26.32
CA SER A 205 -4.03 9.61 25.83
C SER A 205 -3.15 9.42 24.59
N GLU A 206 -3.35 10.26 23.57
CA GLU A 206 -2.50 10.27 22.38
C GLU A 206 -1.07 10.64 22.74
N GLU A 207 -0.88 11.62 23.62
CA GLU A 207 0.43 12.06 24.06
C GLU A 207 1.23 10.93 24.73
N GLU A 208 0.58 10.15 25.61
CA GLU A 208 1.21 9.01 26.26
C GLU A 208 1.69 7.96 25.25
N ILE A 209 0.89 7.64 24.24
CA ILE A 209 1.27 6.66 23.22
C ILE A 209 2.39 7.21 22.32
N ARG A 210 2.29 8.50 21.94
CA ARG A 210 3.35 9.16 21.16
C ARG A 210 4.68 9.13 21.92
N GLU A 211 4.72 9.46 23.19
CA GLU A 211 5.93 9.42 24.01
C GLU A 211 6.60 8.02 24.00
N ILE A 212 5.79 6.96 24.10
CA ILE A 212 6.29 5.57 24.05
C ILE A 212 6.87 5.23 22.67
N VAL A 213 6.19 5.61 21.61
CA VAL A 213 6.61 5.29 20.25
C VAL A 213 7.80 6.14 19.81
N ASP A 214 7.78 7.44 20.09
CA ASP A 214 8.87 8.37 19.72
C ASP A 214 10.18 8.03 20.44
N ALA A 215 10.12 7.42 21.62
CA ALA A 215 11.30 6.92 22.33
C ALA A 215 12.08 5.85 21.52
N THR A 216 11.44 5.19 20.56
CA THR A 216 12.09 4.21 19.67
C THR A 216 12.96 4.86 18.59
N LYS A 217 12.71 6.14 18.28
CA LYS A 217 13.33 6.89 17.18
C LYS A 217 13.07 6.30 15.79
N LEU A 218 12.08 5.43 15.65
CA LEU A 218 11.64 4.89 14.38
C LEU A 218 10.82 5.93 13.58
N SER A 219 10.84 5.81 12.26
CA SER A 219 10.07 6.66 11.35
C SER A 219 9.44 5.83 10.23
N GLY A 220 8.48 6.40 9.53
CA GLY A 220 7.84 5.75 8.38
C GLY A 220 7.22 4.40 8.70
N PRO A 221 7.38 3.42 7.81
CA PRO A 221 6.79 2.09 7.97
C PRO A 221 7.21 1.35 9.23
N GLU A 222 8.44 1.55 9.70
CA GLU A 222 8.94 0.89 10.91
C GLU A 222 8.23 1.40 12.18
N ARG A 223 7.98 2.71 12.27
CA ARG A 223 7.19 3.31 13.34
C ARG A 223 5.75 2.78 13.34
N ILE A 224 5.15 2.67 12.17
CA ILE A 224 3.81 2.11 12.00
C ILE A 224 3.79 0.63 12.40
N LEU A 225 4.77 -0.15 11.93
CA LEU A 225 4.89 -1.58 12.26
C LEU A 225 5.07 -1.79 13.77
N ASP A 226 5.96 -1.05 14.43
CA ASP A 226 6.15 -1.13 15.88
C ASP A 226 4.83 -0.88 16.62
N THR A 227 4.09 0.15 16.22
CA THR A 227 2.78 0.47 16.80
C THR A 227 1.77 -0.65 16.59
N LEU A 228 1.69 -1.22 15.38
CA LEU A 228 0.79 -2.31 15.07
C LEU A 228 1.15 -3.61 15.80
N LEU A 229 2.44 -3.90 16.00
CA LEU A 229 2.90 -5.05 16.78
C LEU A 229 2.56 -4.91 18.27
N ARG A 230 2.67 -3.69 18.82
CA ARG A 230 2.28 -3.41 20.22
C ARG A 230 0.77 -3.46 20.44
N THR A 231 0.00 -3.16 19.42
CA THR A 231 -1.48 -3.12 19.47
C THR A 231 -2.13 -4.32 18.78
N GLY A 232 -1.36 -5.15 18.18
CA GLY A 232 -1.78 -6.22 17.33
C GLY A 232 -2.10 -7.47 17.95
N PRO A 233 -2.52 -8.62 17.38
CA PRO A 233 -3.85 -9.18 17.53
C PRO A 233 -4.00 -9.75 18.92
N TYR A 234 -4.70 -9.13 19.80
CA TYR A 234 -5.02 -9.64 21.14
C TYR A 234 -6.50 -9.96 21.26
#